data_bdcaf2242e274248b2c1f0d3e0a04aa1
#
_entry.id   bdcaf2242e274248b2c1f0d3e0a04aa1
#
_cell.length_a   1.000
_cell.length_b   1.000
_cell.length_c   1.000
_cell.angle_alpha   90.00
_cell.angle_beta   90.00
_cell.angle_gamma   90.00
#
_symmetry.space_group_name_H-M   'P 1'
#
loop_
_entity.id
_entity.type
_entity.pdbx_description
1 polymer ?
#
loop_
_entity_poly.entity_id
_entity_poly.type
_entity_poly.pdbx_seq_one_letter_code
_entity_poly.pdbx_strand_id
1 'polypeptide(L)'
;MVAIETVLHVLSVIEQDGSVPKNIRSRIKTAILSLQENNGKSHEVKIDQVLQQLDDLSDDPNLPPYTRTQLWNVMSTLESK
;
A
#
# COMPACT_ATOMS: atom_id res chain seq x y z
N MET A 1 -16.13 7.20 -3.42
CA MET A 1 -15.80 6.25 -2.32
C MET A 1 -14.59 5.42 -2.72
N VAL A 2 -13.62 5.31 -1.83
CA VAL A 2 -12.41 4.51 -2.09
C VAL A 2 -12.72 3.03 -1.90
N ALA A 3 -12.26 2.19 -2.84
CA ALA A 3 -12.46 0.73 -2.77
C ALA A 3 -11.37 0.10 -1.90
N ILE A 4 -11.51 0.24 -0.59
CA ILE A 4 -10.51 -0.24 0.38
C ILE A 4 -10.26 -1.74 0.25
N GLU A 5 -11.30 -2.52 0.02
CA GLU A 5 -11.15 -3.98 -0.13
C GLU A 5 -10.27 -4.33 -1.32
N THR A 6 -10.43 -3.62 -2.44
CA THR A 6 -9.60 -3.81 -3.63
C THR A 6 -8.15 -3.46 -3.32
N VAL A 7 -7.94 -2.34 -2.62
CA VAL A 7 -6.59 -1.91 -2.22
C VAL A 7 -5.94 -2.94 -1.32
N LEU A 8 -6.65 -3.43 -0.31
CA LEU A 8 -6.14 -4.46 0.60
C LEU A 8 -5.80 -5.74 -0.14
N HIS A 9 -6.62 -6.12 -1.11
CA HIS A 9 -6.36 -7.32 -1.91
C HIS A 9 -5.05 -7.19 -2.70
N VAL A 10 -4.86 -6.07 -3.40
CA VAL A 10 -3.65 -5.85 -4.19
C VAL A 10 -2.42 -5.82 -3.29
N LEU A 11 -2.49 -5.12 -2.16
CA LEU A 11 -1.38 -5.05 -1.22
C LEU A 11 -1.06 -6.44 -0.65
N SER A 12 -2.07 -7.25 -0.36
CA SER A 12 -1.87 -8.63 0.10
C SER A 12 -1.16 -9.48 -0.94
N VAL A 13 -1.51 -9.34 -2.21
CA VAL A 13 -0.86 -10.07 -3.30
C VAL A 13 0.63 -9.71 -3.36
N ILE A 14 0.96 -8.42 -3.24
CA ILE A 14 2.36 -7.97 -3.24
C ILE A 14 3.10 -8.53 -2.02
N GLU A 15 2.47 -8.48 -0.85
CA GLU A 15 3.06 -8.93 0.40
C GLU A 15 3.40 -10.43 0.36
N GLN A 16 2.62 -11.22 -0.37
CA GLN A 16 2.83 -12.66 -0.50
C GLN A 16 3.72 -13.05 -1.67
N ASP A 17 4.13 -12.10 -2.49
CA ASP A 17 4.94 -12.37 -3.67
C ASP A 17 6.39 -12.60 -3.30
N GLY A 18 6.87 -13.85 -3.45
CA GLY A 18 8.24 -14.22 -3.10
C GLY A 18 9.32 -13.56 -3.95
N SER A 19 8.96 -12.98 -5.10
CA SER A 19 9.92 -12.27 -5.94
C SER A 19 10.18 -10.84 -5.46
N VAL A 20 9.38 -10.34 -4.52
CA VAL A 20 9.55 -9.02 -3.93
C VAL A 20 10.48 -9.13 -2.71
N PRO A 21 11.50 -8.25 -2.58
CA PRO A 21 12.39 -8.29 -1.43
C PRO A 21 11.65 -8.24 -0.09
N LYS A 22 12.19 -8.93 0.91
CA LYS A 22 11.57 -9.07 2.22
C LYS A 22 11.30 -7.73 2.90
N ASN A 23 12.25 -6.79 2.83
CA ASN A 23 12.08 -5.48 3.44
C ASN A 23 10.92 -4.70 2.83
N ILE A 24 10.71 -4.85 1.53
CA ILE A 24 9.59 -4.21 0.83
C ILE A 24 8.29 -4.86 1.26
N ARG A 25 8.24 -6.21 1.33
CA ARG A 25 7.05 -6.91 1.78
C ARG A 25 6.68 -6.53 3.22
N SER A 26 7.66 -6.35 4.09
CA SER A 26 7.40 -5.91 5.46
C SER A 26 6.75 -4.53 5.50
N ARG A 27 7.20 -3.61 4.65
CA ARG A 27 6.63 -2.27 4.57
C ARG A 27 5.21 -2.30 4.01
N ILE A 28 4.94 -3.17 3.05
CA ILE A 28 3.59 -3.39 2.52
C ILE A 28 2.67 -3.90 3.64
N LYS A 29 3.15 -4.84 4.44
CA LYS A 29 2.38 -5.36 5.57
C LYS A 29 2.01 -4.25 6.55
N THR A 30 2.95 -3.35 6.83
CA THR A 30 2.70 -2.20 7.69
C THR A 30 1.58 -1.31 7.12
N ALA A 31 1.59 -1.09 5.80
CA ALA A 31 0.54 -0.31 5.15
C ALA A 31 -0.82 -0.99 5.26
N ILE A 32 -0.87 -2.31 5.07
CA ILE A 32 -2.10 -3.09 5.23
C ILE A 32 -2.65 -2.91 6.65
N LEU A 33 -1.80 -3.07 7.65
CA LEU A 33 -2.20 -2.94 9.05
C LEU A 33 -2.70 -1.53 9.36
N SER A 34 -2.06 -0.52 8.78
CA SER A 34 -2.49 0.88 8.96
C SER A 34 -3.91 1.11 8.43
N LEU A 35 -4.25 0.48 7.29
CA LEU A 35 -5.59 0.59 6.74
C LEU A 35 -6.64 -0.14 7.59
N GLN A 36 -6.25 -1.24 8.21
CA GLN A 36 -7.16 -2.07 9.01
C GLN A 36 -7.27 -1.63 10.45
N GLU A 37 -6.37 -0.77 10.90
CA GLU A 37 -6.32 -0.35 12.30
C GLU A 37 -7.53 0.49 12.67
N ASN A 38 -8.14 0.17 13.82
CA ASN A 38 -9.29 0.90 14.34
C ASN A 38 -8.86 1.63 15.61
N ASN A 39 -8.11 2.71 15.42
CA ASN A 39 -7.50 3.47 16.52
C ASN A 39 -8.10 4.86 16.72
N GLY A 40 -9.30 5.09 16.20
CA GLY A 40 -9.99 6.36 16.33
C GLY A 40 -9.61 7.41 15.31
N LYS A 41 -8.65 7.13 14.43
CA LYS A 41 -8.29 8.05 13.36
C LYS A 41 -9.36 8.06 12.28
N SER A 42 -9.57 9.22 11.64
CA SER A 42 -10.52 9.30 10.54
C SER A 42 -10.03 8.49 9.35
N HIS A 43 -10.95 8.10 8.50
CA HIS A 43 -10.66 7.37 7.27
C HIS A 43 -9.66 8.15 6.39
N GLU A 44 -9.85 9.46 6.25
CA GLU A 44 -8.98 10.30 5.46
C GLU A 44 -7.54 10.31 5.99
N VAL A 45 -7.37 10.37 7.30
CA VAL A 45 -6.05 10.35 7.93
C VAL A 45 -5.34 9.03 7.65
N LYS A 46 -6.05 7.92 7.73
CA LYS A 46 -5.49 6.60 7.42
C LYS A 46 -5.03 6.53 5.96
N ILE A 47 -5.86 7.01 5.05
CA ILE A 47 -5.54 7.01 3.61
C ILE A 47 -4.29 7.86 3.36
N ASP A 48 -4.22 9.05 3.95
CA ASP A 48 -3.06 9.93 3.78
C ASP A 48 -1.78 9.28 4.29
N GLN A 49 -1.85 8.59 5.44
CA GLN A 49 -0.70 7.88 5.99
C GLN A 49 -0.23 6.76 5.06
N VAL A 50 -1.16 5.99 4.53
CA VAL A 50 -0.83 4.89 3.64
C VAL A 50 -0.28 5.41 2.31
N LEU A 51 -0.86 6.48 1.77
CA LEU A 51 -0.34 7.12 0.56
C LEU A 51 1.12 7.55 0.77
N GLN A 52 1.43 8.15 1.91
CA GLN A 52 2.79 8.55 2.23
C GLN A 52 3.72 7.35 2.31
N GLN A 53 3.29 6.28 2.97
CA GLN A 53 4.08 5.05 3.10
C GLN A 53 4.36 4.42 1.73
N LEU A 54 3.35 4.37 0.86
CA LEU A 54 3.50 3.77 -0.46
C LEU A 54 4.34 4.66 -1.38
N ASP A 55 4.22 5.98 -1.26
CA ASP A 55 5.03 6.91 -2.03
C ASP A 55 6.51 6.73 -1.70
N ASP A 56 6.84 6.67 -0.41
CA ASP A 56 8.22 6.43 0.03
C ASP A 56 8.72 5.08 -0.49
N LEU A 57 7.87 4.06 -0.45
CA LEU A 57 8.23 2.72 -0.89
C LEU A 57 8.48 2.68 -2.40
N SER A 58 7.72 3.44 -3.18
CA SER A 58 7.85 3.44 -4.63
C SER A 58 9.19 4.02 -5.11
N ASP A 59 9.89 4.73 -4.24
CA ASP A 59 11.21 5.28 -4.53
C ASP A 59 12.34 4.29 -4.23
N ASP A 60 12.04 3.14 -3.66
CA ASP A 60 13.06 2.15 -3.30
C ASP A 60 13.69 1.56 -4.58
N PRO A 61 15.04 1.63 -4.72
CA PRO A 61 15.70 1.11 -5.93
C PRO A 61 15.61 -0.40 -6.08
N ASN A 62 15.27 -1.12 -5.02
CA ASN A 62 15.13 -2.58 -5.07
C ASN A 62 13.72 -3.03 -5.45
N LEU A 63 12.81 -2.09 -5.66
CA LEU A 63 11.43 -2.40 -6.01
C LEU A 63 11.34 -2.90 -7.46
N PRO A 64 10.79 -4.11 -7.70
CA PRO A 64 10.61 -4.60 -9.07
C PRO A 64 9.70 -3.66 -9.88
N PRO A 65 9.97 -3.47 -11.18
CA PRO A 65 9.15 -2.56 -12.00
C PRO A 65 7.66 -2.91 -12.01
N TYR A 66 7.34 -4.20 -12.06
CA TYR A 66 5.94 -4.65 -12.01
C TYR A 66 5.27 -4.24 -10.71
N THR A 67 5.98 -4.42 -9.60
CA THR A 67 5.46 -4.05 -8.27
C THR A 67 5.26 -2.55 -8.17
N ARG A 68 6.16 -1.75 -8.75
CA ARG A 68 6.02 -0.30 -8.77
C ARG A 68 4.72 0.11 -9.48
N THR A 69 4.41 -0.53 -10.60
CA THR A 69 3.16 -0.27 -11.32
C THR A 69 1.95 -0.62 -10.47
N GLN A 70 2.01 -1.74 -9.75
CA GLN A 70 0.93 -2.13 -8.84
C GLN A 70 0.73 -1.08 -7.73
N LEU A 71 1.82 -0.57 -7.16
CA LEU A 71 1.74 0.47 -6.14
C LEU A 71 1.14 1.76 -6.69
N TRP A 72 1.51 2.16 -7.90
CA TRP A 72 0.93 3.35 -8.54
C TRP A 72 -0.58 3.18 -8.73
N ASN A 73 -1.03 2.00 -9.13
CA ASN A 73 -2.45 1.72 -9.27
C ASN A 73 -3.17 1.82 -7.93
N VAL A 74 -2.57 1.28 -6.88
CA VAL A 74 -3.12 1.36 -5.53
C VAL A 74 -3.22 2.81 -5.06
N MET A 75 -2.15 3.58 -5.24
CA MET A 75 -2.14 4.99 -4.84
C MET A 75 -3.19 5.79 -5.59
N SER A 76 -3.33 5.53 -6.89
CA SER A 76 -4.35 6.18 -7.70
C SER A 76 -5.76 5.87 -7.20
N THR A 77 -6.01 4.62 -6.81
CA THR A 77 -7.28 4.21 -6.24
C THR A 77 -7.55 4.92 -4.92
N LEU A 78 -6.53 5.03 -4.06
CA LEU A 78 -6.67 5.70 -2.77
C LEU A 78 -6.92 7.19 -2.91
N GLU A 79 -6.36 7.81 -3.94
CA GLU A 79 -6.54 9.24 -4.21
C GLU A 79 -7.89 9.54 -4.87
N SER A 80 -8.55 8.54 -5.43
CA SER A 80 -9.85 8.69 -6.05
C SER A 80 -10.91 8.88 -4.97
N LYS A 81 -11.67 9.94 -5.08
CA LYS A 81 -12.68 10.30 -4.07
C LYS A 81 -14.09 10.25 -4.63
#